data_ad489f63cddafa821d884ab8d97d49fe
#
_entry.id   ad489f63cddafa821d884ab8d97d49fe
#
_cell.length_a   1.000
_cell.length_b   1.000
_cell.length_c   1.000
_cell.angle_alpha   90.00
_cell.angle_beta   90.00
_cell.angle_gamma   90.00
#
_symmetry.space_group_name_H-M   'P 1'
#
loop_
_entity.id
_entity.type
_entity.pdbx_description
1 polymer ?
#
loop_
_entity_poly.entity_id
_entity_poly.type
_entity_poly.pdbx_seq_one_letter_code
_entity_poly.pdbx_strand_id
1 'polypeptide(L)'
;QSVIGGPGDVQPAMGPDGGWIVIFEEDIAVDSPITVSGEVYEEAGAEAPRRKIALYTQDSDRNVTARFTLSVPELIVDHVNTRIQAGTIDGDVYVRANGFELTSDGTINGDLYFETEEYRETTDIDGGTVTGSVSVGSP
;
A
#
# COMPACT_ATOMS: atom_id res chain seq x y z
N GLN A 1 13.27 -4.99 5.76
CA GLN A 1 12.68 -4.07 4.78
C GLN A 1 13.11 -4.42 3.36
N SER A 2 12.29 -4.05 2.40
CA SER A 2 12.56 -4.26 0.98
C SER A 2 12.64 -2.91 0.27
N VAL A 3 13.71 -2.71 -0.51
CA VAL A 3 13.90 -1.49 -1.30
C VAL A 3 13.63 -1.83 -2.76
N ILE A 4 12.78 -1.03 -3.41
CA ILE A 4 12.41 -1.25 -4.80
C ILE A 4 13.44 -0.59 -5.71
N GLY A 5 14.18 -1.40 -6.46
CA GLY A 5 15.18 -0.91 -7.42
C GLY A 5 14.63 -0.78 -8.83
N GLY A 6 13.50 -1.42 -9.14
CA GLY A 6 12.86 -1.36 -10.45
C GLY A 6 11.54 -2.10 -10.46
N PRO A 7 10.81 -2.06 -11.59
CA PRO A 7 9.46 -2.66 -11.66
C PRO A 7 9.40 -4.14 -11.29
N GLY A 8 10.44 -4.91 -11.65
CA GLY A 8 10.50 -6.34 -11.35
C GLY A 8 10.61 -6.68 -9.87
N ASP A 9 10.97 -5.73 -9.03
CA ASP A 9 11.10 -5.94 -7.59
C ASP A 9 9.76 -5.80 -6.84
N VAL A 10 8.76 -5.20 -7.48
CA VAL A 10 7.53 -4.81 -6.78
C VAL A 10 6.76 -6.03 -6.27
N GLN A 11 6.43 -6.98 -7.15
CA GLN A 11 5.64 -8.13 -6.74
C GLN A 11 6.36 -9.01 -5.69
N PRO A 12 7.65 -9.35 -5.84
CA PRO A 12 8.34 -10.10 -4.79
C PRO A 12 8.36 -9.39 -3.44
N ALA A 13 8.54 -8.07 -3.42
CA ALA A 13 8.57 -7.29 -2.19
C ALA A 13 7.22 -7.26 -1.49
N MET A 14 6.13 -7.32 -2.25
CA MET A 14 4.76 -7.26 -1.73
C MET A 14 4.23 -8.63 -1.30
N GLY A 15 4.96 -9.70 -1.58
CA GLY A 15 4.55 -11.07 -1.24
C GLY A 15 5.00 -11.48 0.15
N PRO A 16 4.80 -12.80 0.49
CA PRO A 16 5.09 -13.32 1.83
C PRO A 16 6.56 -13.24 2.23
N ASP A 17 7.46 -13.22 1.25
CA ASP A 17 8.90 -13.20 1.50
C ASP A 17 9.48 -11.78 1.52
N GLY A 18 8.67 -10.77 1.29
CA GLY A 18 9.09 -9.37 1.37
C GLY A 18 9.15 -8.87 2.80
N GLY A 19 9.75 -7.69 3.00
CA GLY A 19 9.84 -7.07 4.31
C GLY A 19 8.53 -6.41 4.74
N TRP A 20 8.43 -6.06 6.02
CA TRP A 20 7.25 -5.37 6.50
C TRP A 20 7.17 -3.92 5.99
N ILE A 21 8.31 -3.29 5.66
CA ILE A 21 8.34 -2.00 4.97
C ILE A 21 8.83 -2.24 3.55
N VAL A 22 8.07 -1.76 2.58
CA VAL A 22 8.45 -1.74 1.17
C VAL A 22 8.73 -0.28 0.81
N ILE A 23 9.97 0.01 0.45
CA ILE A 23 10.48 1.38 0.27
C ILE A 23 10.66 1.68 -1.20
N PHE A 24 10.00 2.74 -1.67
CA PHE A 24 10.18 3.28 -3.01
C PHE A 24 11.12 4.49 -2.94
N GLU A 25 12.03 4.58 -3.90
CA GLU A 25 13.01 5.67 -4.00
C GLU A 25 12.91 6.40 -5.34
N GLU A 26 11.95 6.01 -6.16
CA GLU A 26 11.64 6.63 -7.44
C GLU A 26 10.24 6.23 -7.87
N ASP A 27 9.70 6.92 -8.87
CA ASP A 27 8.45 6.54 -9.48
C ASP A 27 8.64 5.21 -10.22
N ILE A 28 7.70 4.30 -10.04
CA ILE A 28 7.73 2.98 -10.65
C ILE A 28 6.41 2.73 -11.35
N ALA A 29 6.48 2.15 -12.55
CA ALA A 29 5.29 1.72 -13.29
C ALA A 29 5.38 0.23 -13.56
N VAL A 30 4.29 -0.50 -13.28
CA VAL A 30 4.14 -1.91 -13.62
C VAL A 30 2.89 -2.08 -14.45
N ASP A 31 2.87 -3.08 -15.33
CA ASP A 31 1.78 -3.28 -16.27
C ASP A 31 0.86 -4.46 -15.95
N SER A 32 1.07 -5.07 -14.81
CA SER A 32 0.24 -6.19 -14.30
C SER A 32 -0.24 -5.90 -12.89
N PRO A 33 -1.38 -6.47 -12.47
CA PRO A 33 -1.82 -6.31 -11.08
C PRO A 33 -0.77 -6.80 -10.09
N ILE A 34 -0.72 -6.13 -8.94
CA ILE A 34 0.19 -6.48 -7.84
C ILE A 34 -0.65 -6.90 -6.65
N THR A 35 -0.29 -8.01 -6.01
CA THR A 35 -0.97 -8.49 -4.80
C THR A 35 -0.05 -8.33 -3.59
N VAL A 36 -0.55 -7.65 -2.57
CA VAL A 36 0.12 -7.53 -1.27
C VAL A 36 -0.38 -8.68 -0.43
N SER A 37 0.50 -9.64 -0.07
CA SER A 37 0.06 -10.88 0.57
C SER A 37 1.05 -11.38 1.61
N GLY A 38 0.62 -12.39 2.38
CA GLY A 38 1.41 -13.00 3.42
C GLY A 38 1.02 -12.51 4.81
N GLU A 39 1.87 -12.82 5.78
CA GLU A 39 1.74 -12.36 7.16
C GLU A 39 3.11 -11.91 7.63
N VAL A 40 3.43 -10.65 7.39
CA VAL A 40 4.76 -10.11 7.65
C VAL A 40 4.71 -9.31 8.94
N TYR A 41 5.70 -9.51 9.81
CA TYR A 41 5.77 -8.86 11.12
C TYR A 41 6.91 -7.86 11.14
N GLU A 42 6.70 -6.76 11.86
CA GLU A 42 7.72 -5.73 12.04
C GLU A 42 8.94 -6.31 12.76
N GLU A 43 8.68 -7.18 13.74
CA GLU A 43 9.73 -7.86 14.49
C GLU A 43 9.21 -9.17 15.05
N ALA A 44 10.12 -10.05 15.46
CA ALA A 44 9.74 -11.29 16.12
C ALA A 44 9.00 -10.96 17.43
N GLY A 45 7.85 -11.57 17.63
CA GLY A 45 7.03 -11.34 18.83
C GLY A 45 6.04 -10.19 18.73
N ALA A 46 5.98 -9.48 17.60
CA ALA A 46 4.95 -8.47 17.36
C ALA A 46 3.56 -9.12 17.43
N GLU A 47 2.57 -8.39 17.94
CA GLU A 47 1.23 -8.95 18.18
C GLU A 47 0.45 -9.25 16.90
N ALA A 48 0.70 -8.50 15.84
CA ALA A 48 -0.05 -8.63 14.60
C ALA A 48 0.85 -8.37 13.40
N PRO A 49 0.56 -9.05 12.28
CA PRO A 49 1.28 -8.74 11.02
C PRO A 49 0.89 -7.36 10.52
N ARG A 50 1.81 -6.73 9.80
CA ARG A 50 1.57 -5.44 9.17
C ARG A 50 2.49 -5.25 7.97
N ARG A 51 2.02 -4.46 7.02
CA ARG A 51 2.82 -4.08 5.85
C ARG A 51 2.73 -2.57 5.67
N LYS A 52 3.87 -1.93 5.49
CA LYS A 52 3.93 -0.50 5.18
C LYS A 52 4.51 -0.32 3.78
N ILE A 53 3.76 0.37 2.93
CA ILE A 53 4.21 0.73 1.59
C ILE A 53 4.62 2.20 1.67
N ALA A 54 5.93 2.44 1.68
CA ALA A 54 6.50 3.77 1.88
C ALA A 54 6.84 4.39 0.52
N LEU A 55 6.01 5.31 0.08
CA LEU A 55 6.16 5.99 -1.22
C LEU A 55 6.80 7.37 -1.02
N TYR A 56 7.86 7.41 -0.21
CA TYR A 56 8.53 8.65 0.13
C TYR A 56 9.95 8.40 0.60
N THR A 57 10.76 9.46 0.57
CA THR A 57 12.04 9.51 1.27
C THR A 57 11.98 10.58 2.34
N GLN A 58 12.84 10.48 3.34
CA GLN A 58 12.88 11.43 4.44
C GLN A 58 14.34 11.69 4.85
N ASP A 59 14.56 12.86 5.49
CA ASP A 59 15.87 13.22 6.02
C ASP A 59 16.05 12.68 7.45
N SER A 60 17.19 13.00 8.07
CA SER A 60 17.50 12.54 9.43
C SER A 60 16.55 13.07 10.49
N ASP A 61 15.84 14.17 10.21
CA ASP A 61 14.84 14.76 11.11
C ASP A 61 13.43 14.24 10.80
N ARG A 62 13.32 13.24 9.91
CA ARG A 62 12.08 12.61 9.47
C ARG A 62 11.16 13.54 8.69
N ASN A 63 11.70 14.59 8.08
CA ASN A 63 10.95 15.40 7.14
C ASN A 63 10.91 14.69 5.79
N VAL A 64 9.74 14.64 5.17
CA VAL A 64 9.58 14.04 3.84
C VAL A 64 10.33 14.92 2.84
N THR A 65 11.27 14.30 2.10
CA THR A 65 12.10 15.01 1.11
C THR A 65 11.64 14.76 -0.31
N ALA A 66 10.94 13.64 -0.56
CA ALA A 66 10.37 13.34 -1.87
C ALA A 66 9.21 12.36 -1.72
N ARG A 67 8.25 12.43 -2.63
CA ARG A 67 7.13 11.49 -2.71
C ARG A 67 7.11 10.87 -4.09
N PHE A 68 6.68 9.61 -4.16
CA PHE A 68 6.74 8.83 -5.39
C PHE A 68 5.37 8.27 -5.75
N THR A 69 5.27 7.83 -7.01
CA THR A 69 4.07 7.22 -7.55
C THR A 69 4.37 5.79 -8.00
N LEU A 70 3.54 4.86 -7.55
CA LEU A 70 3.47 3.53 -8.12
C LEU A 70 2.29 3.51 -9.08
N SER A 71 2.57 3.36 -10.37
CA SER A 71 1.54 3.19 -11.39
C SER A 71 1.31 1.70 -11.59
N VAL A 72 0.08 1.25 -11.38
CA VAL A 72 -0.29 -0.16 -11.41
C VAL A 72 -1.75 -0.27 -11.86
N PRO A 73 -2.11 -1.27 -12.69
CA PRO A 73 -3.52 -1.44 -13.09
C PRO A 73 -4.43 -1.67 -11.88
N GLU A 74 -3.99 -2.50 -10.94
CA GLU A 74 -4.73 -2.79 -9.73
C GLU A 74 -3.77 -3.24 -8.64
N LEU A 75 -3.93 -2.69 -7.44
CA LEU A 75 -3.23 -3.15 -6.25
C LEU A 75 -4.23 -3.92 -5.40
N ILE A 76 -4.02 -5.23 -5.26
CA ILE A 76 -4.90 -6.11 -4.49
C ILE A 76 -4.28 -6.27 -3.09
N VAL A 77 -5.01 -5.86 -2.06
CA VAL A 77 -4.51 -5.88 -0.69
C VAL A 77 -5.10 -7.07 0.05
N ASP A 78 -4.34 -8.17 0.09
CA ASP A 78 -4.70 -9.40 0.81
C ASP A 78 -3.97 -9.52 2.15
N HIS A 79 -3.18 -8.53 2.52
CA HIS A 79 -2.41 -8.52 3.76
C HIS A 79 -3.10 -7.62 4.79
N VAL A 80 -3.33 -8.14 6.00
CA VAL A 80 -3.92 -7.33 7.08
C VAL A 80 -2.99 -6.17 7.43
N ASN A 81 -3.58 -5.08 7.91
CA ASN A 81 -2.85 -3.91 8.41
C ASN A 81 -1.85 -3.35 7.39
N THR A 82 -2.27 -3.26 6.14
CA THR A 82 -1.48 -2.64 5.08
C THR A 82 -1.69 -1.14 5.10
N ARG A 83 -0.59 -0.38 5.19
CA ARG A 83 -0.60 1.08 5.16
C ARG A 83 0.07 1.58 3.89
N ILE A 84 -0.63 2.42 3.14
CA ILE A 84 -0.03 3.20 2.05
C ILE A 84 0.31 4.57 2.64
N GLN A 85 1.60 4.90 2.67
CA GLN A 85 2.06 6.11 3.34
C GLN A 85 2.73 7.07 2.36
N ALA A 86 2.26 8.29 2.41
CA ALA A 86 2.78 9.40 1.62
C ALA A 86 2.77 9.20 0.13
N GLY A 87 2.87 9.63 -0.83
CA GLY A 87 2.91 9.31 -2.26
C GLY A 87 1.58 8.85 -2.84
N THR A 88 1.64 8.28 -4.01
CA THR A 88 0.45 7.99 -4.81
C THR A 88 0.48 6.58 -5.38
N ILE A 89 -0.67 5.91 -5.28
CA ILE A 89 -0.97 4.73 -6.11
C ILE A 89 -1.78 5.25 -7.30
N ASP A 90 -1.19 5.17 -8.49
CA ASP A 90 -1.88 5.54 -9.72
C ASP A 90 -2.50 4.28 -10.34
N GLY A 91 -3.73 4.01 -9.95
CA GLY A 91 -4.46 2.81 -10.30
C GLY A 91 -5.55 2.52 -9.27
N ASP A 92 -6.27 1.43 -9.46
CA ASP A 92 -7.32 1.01 -8.55
C ASP A 92 -6.74 0.20 -7.39
N VAL A 93 -7.40 0.26 -6.23
CA VAL A 93 -7.01 -0.52 -5.05
C VAL A 93 -8.20 -1.37 -4.62
N TYR A 94 -7.97 -2.67 -4.45
CA TYR A 94 -8.98 -3.62 -4.04
C TYR A 94 -8.58 -4.25 -2.70
N VAL A 95 -9.31 -3.92 -1.63
CA VAL A 95 -8.98 -4.34 -0.27
C VAL A 95 -9.74 -5.60 0.09
N ARG A 96 -8.99 -6.65 0.46
CA ARG A 96 -9.50 -7.97 0.81
C ARG A 96 -8.99 -8.41 2.18
N ALA A 97 -8.69 -7.48 3.06
CA ALA A 97 -8.18 -7.76 4.41
C ALA A 97 -8.55 -6.62 5.35
N ASN A 98 -8.52 -6.89 6.64
CA ASN A 98 -8.81 -5.89 7.67
C ASN A 98 -7.64 -4.94 7.91
N GLY A 99 -7.94 -3.75 8.39
CA GLY A 99 -6.95 -2.81 8.88
C GLY A 99 -6.21 -2.01 7.82
N PHE A 100 -6.77 -1.90 6.62
CA PHE A 100 -6.16 -1.07 5.57
C PHE A 100 -6.10 0.40 6.00
N GLU A 101 -5.00 1.06 5.67
CA GLU A 101 -4.82 2.47 6.02
C GLU A 101 -4.20 3.24 4.85
N LEU A 102 -4.73 4.44 4.59
CA LEU A 102 -4.14 5.43 3.71
C LEU A 102 -3.84 6.65 4.56
N THR A 103 -2.59 7.07 4.61
CA THR A 103 -2.21 8.22 5.45
C THR A 103 -2.75 9.54 4.86
N SER A 104 -2.77 10.59 5.68
CA SER A 104 -3.33 11.88 5.28
C SER A 104 -2.63 12.52 4.08
N ASP A 105 -1.37 12.17 3.86
CA ASP A 105 -0.58 12.65 2.72
C ASP A 105 -0.48 11.62 1.59
N GLY A 106 -1.26 10.52 1.68
CA GLY A 106 -1.33 9.52 0.64
C GLY A 106 -2.48 9.75 -0.32
N THR A 107 -2.34 9.24 -1.54
CA THR A 107 -3.34 9.38 -2.59
C THR A 107 -3.53 8.06 -3.33
N ILE A 108 -4.79 7.70 -3.56
CA ILE A 108 -5.16 6.67 -4.54
C ILE A 108 -5.77 7.43 -5.72
N ASN A 109 -5.07 7.42 -6.84
CA ASN A 109 -5.57 8.03 -8.07
C ASN A 109 -6.27 6.96 -8.89
N GLY A 110 -7.50 6.66 -8.50
CA GLY A 110 -8.32 5.61 -9.05
C GLY A 110 -9.46 5.31 -8.09
N ASP A 111 -10.06 4.14 -8.26
CA ASP A 111 -11.17 3.68 -7.42
C ASP A 111 -10.66 2.82 -6.28
N LEU A 112 -11.36 2.86 -5.15
CA LEU A 112 -11.08 2.03 -3.98
C LEU A 112 -12.27 1.10 -3.76
N TYR A 113 -12.00 -0.20 -3.80
CA TYR A 113 -12.99 -1.25 -3.63
C TYR A 113 -12.67 -2.05 -2.37
N PHE A 114 -13.72 -2.47 -1.66
CA PHE A 114 -13.61 -3.42 -0.54
C PHE A 114 -14.38 -4.68 -0.90
N GLU A 115 -13.77 -5.84 -0.69
CA GLU A 115 -14.44 -7.11 -0.98
C GLU A 115 -15.72 -7.26 -0.15
N THR A 116 -15.68 -6.84 1.12
CA THR A 116 -16.81 -6.92 2.05
C THR A 116 -16.94 -5.62 2.84
N GLU A 117 -18.11 -5.40 3.43
CA GLU A 117 -18.36 -4.27 4.34
C GLU A 117 -17.46 -4.35 5.57
N GLU A 118 -17.13 -5.56 6.05
CA GLU A 118 -16.23 -5.74 7.18
C GLU A 118 -14.87 -5.08 6.92
N TYR A 119 -14.31 -5.27 5.74
CA TYR A 119 -13.00 -4.68 5.41
C TYR A 119 -13.09 -3.16 5.33
N ARG A 120 -14.20 -2.64 4.84
CA ARG A 120 -14.43 -1.19 4.80
C ARG A 120 -14.50 -0.61 6.22
N GLU A 121 -15.18 -1.27 7.13
CA GLU A 121 -15.36 -0.79 8.50
C GLU A 121 -14.06 -0.70 9.29
N THR A 122 -13.06 -1.53 8.97
CA THR A 122 -11.76 -1.51 9.65
C THR A 122 -10.74 -0.62 8.95
N THR A 123 -11.12 0.03 7.87
CA THR A 123 -10.24 0.88 7.06
C THR A 123 -10.18 2.30 7.62
N ASP A 124 -8.98 2.88 7.63
CA ASP A 124 -8.75 4.27 8.00
C ASP A 124 -8.11 5.00 6.80
N ILE A 125 -8.90 5.89 6.19
CA ILE A 125 -8.42 6.74 5.10
C ILE A 125 -8.61 8.23 5.42
N ASP A 126 -8.77 8.57 6.70
CA ASP A 126 -9.01 9.93 7.16
C ASP A 126 -7.90 10.87 6.71
N GLY A 127 -8.28 11.90 5.97
CA GLY A 127 -7.35 12.90 5.45
C GLY A 127 -6.64 12.49 4.17
N GLY A 128 -6.64 11.20 3.81
CA GLY A 128 -6.08 10.75 2.54
C GLY A 128 -7.03 11.07 1.38
N THR A 129 -6.52 10.95 0.16
CA THR A 129 -7.28 11.30 -1.05
C THR A 129 -7.53 10.06 -1.90
N VAL A 130 -8.79 9.85 -2.28
CA VAL A 130 -9.18 8.88 -3.30
C VAL A 130 -9.87 9.68 -4.39
N THR A 131 -9.30 9.70 -5.61
CA THR A 131 -9.83 10.54 -6.69
C THR A 131 -11.07 9.95 -7.34
N GLY A 132 -11.21 8.64 -7.30
CA GLY A 132 -12.37 7.94 -7.87
C GLY A 132 -13.43 7.63 -6.81
N SER A 133 -14.17 6.57 -7.04
CA SER A 133 -15.26 6.11 -6.16
C SER A 133 -14.74 5.18 -5.07
N VAL A 134 -15.41 5.19 -3.93
CA VAL A 134 -15.18 4.23 -2.84
C VAL A 134 -16.43 3.37 -2.73
N SER A 135 -16.27 2.06 -2.86
CA SER A 135 -17.44 1.15 -2.87
C SER A 135 -17.10 -0.24 -2.34
N VAL A 136 -18.15 -0.98 -1.98
CA VAL A 136 -18.04 -2.39 -1.58
C VAL A 136 -18.45 -3.23 -2.77
N GLY A 137 -17.65 -4.27 -3.08
CA GLY A 137 -17.85 -5.15 -4.21
C GLY A 137 -16.55 -5.28 -5.01
N SER A 138 -16.48 -6.28 -5.86
CA SER A 138 -15.31 -6.47 -6.73
C SER A 138 -15.27 -5.44 -7.85
N PRO A 139 -14.07 -5.10 -8.30
CA PRO A 139 -13.92 -4.20 -9.44
C PRO A 139 -14.57 -4.70 -10.72
#